data_b5afd6a32678a89c1801aeebb0fda585
#
_entry.id   b5afd6a32678a89c1801aeebb0fda585
#
_cell.length_a   1.000
_cell.length_b   1.000
_cell.length_c   1.000
_cell.angle_alpha   90.00
_cell.angle_beta   90.00
_cell.angle_gamma   90.00
#
_symmetry.space_group_name_H-M   'P 1'
#
loop_
_entity.id
_entity.type
_entity.pdbx_description
1 polymer ?
#
loop_
_entity_poly.entity_id
_entity_poly.type
_entity_poly.pdbx_seq_one_letter_code
_entity_poly.pdbx_strand_id
1 'polypeptide(L)'
;MGYLNVVEVESGLASLAYHHPGWARRLPLPHLSHEGRRCHALRIGRPGRRAPTLLVTGCVHAREWGGADIGVAWAADLLAAITRRTGLRYGEARASAEALRGALERVDVLVFPQVNPDGRNFSQRHDPLWRGNRRPDAVAAGGFGVDLNRNHDFLWDFPACFHPDAGVGTATSPFDASQTWRGPSPGSEPEARNLAYLFSAAPEIAWYVDLHSYGGCILFPWGDDESQSQDPAQSFLNPAWHGQRGMGGDAAYREYAPAADLARLRALGQTMAQAIEAVRGERYSVEPAFSMYPTSGAGDDWAYSRHLADPSLGKVLPFTIEFGRDAFAPPWATMRPVIADVSAALTALTLAVAEAPAPR
;
A
#
# COMPACT_ATOMS: atom_id res chain seq x y z
N MET A 1 -3.33 25.89 -5.83
CA MET A 1 -3.56 24.45 -5.80
C MET A 1 -2.92 23.89 -4.54
N GLY A 2 -3.54 22.91 -3.93
CA GLY A 2 -3.10 22.22 -2.71
C GLY A 2 -3.53 20.78 -2.77
N TYR A 3 -3.35 20.07 -1.68
CA TYR A 3 -3.81 18.67 -1.55
C TYR A 3 -5.32 18.56 -1.68
N LEU A 4 -5.78 17.49 -2.30
CA LEU A 4 -7.19 17.13 -2.35
C LEU A 4 -7.72 16.88 -0.93
N ASN A 5 -8.89 17.39 -0.61
CA ASN A 5 -9.61 17.00 0.59
C ASN A 5 -10.41 15.70 0.36
N VAL A 6 -10.99 15.15 1.43
CA VAL A 6 -11.68 13.87 1.37
C VAL A 6 -12.86 13.82 0.39
N VAL A 7 -13.54 14.95 0.17
CA VAL A 7 -14.67 15.05 -0.77
C VAL A 7 -14.16 15.16 -2.20
N GLU A 8 -13.07 15.88 -2.42
CA GLU A 8 -12.45 16.04 -3.74
C GLU A 8 -11.87 14.71 -4.24
N VAL A 9 -11.28 13.87 -3.38
CA VAL A 9 -10.85 12.52 -3.74
C VAL A 9 -12.03 11.69 -4.26
N GLU A 10 -13.13 11.62 -3.52
CA GLU A 10 -14.33 10.87 -3.92
C GLU A 10 -14.97 11.41 -5.20
N SER A 11 -15.02 12.76 -5.35
CA SER A 11 -15.52 13.40 -6.55
C SER A 11 -14.63 13.13 -7.76
N GLY A 12 -13.30 13.09 -7.55
CA GLY A 12 -12.32 12.70 -8.56
C GLY A 12 -12.58 11.29 -9.10
N LEU A 13 -12.73 10.31 -8.21
CA LEU A 13 -13.04 8.93 -8.62
C LEU A 13 -14.37 8.83 -9.38
N ALA A 14 -15.40 9.56 -8.92
CA ALA A 14 -16.69 9.60 -9.59
C ALA A 14 -16.58 10.20 -11.00
N SER A 15 -15.87 11.31 -11.13
CA SER A 15 -15.62 12.01 -12.39
C SER A 15 -14.86 11.11 -13.38
N LEU A 16 -13.80 10.43 -12.93
CA LEU A 16 -13.02 9.52 -13.76
C LEU A 16 -13.88 8.37 -14.29
N ALA A 17 -14.69 7.75 -13.45
CA ALA A 17 -15.61 6.69 -13.88
C ALA A 17 -16.67 7.20 -14.87
N TYR A 18 -17.21 8.40 -14.64
CA TYR A 18 -18.20 9.01 -15.52
C TYR A 18 -17.67 9.34 -16.92
N HIS A 19 -16.46 9.91 -16.99
CA HIS A 19 -15.86 10.33 -18.26
C HIS A 19 -15.17 9.20 -19.04
N HIS A 20 -14.91 8.05 -18.39
CA HIS A 20 -14.22 6.91 -19.00
C HIS A 20 -15.00 5.58 -18.86
N PRO A 21 -16.32 5.50 -19.18
CA PRO A 21 -17.17 4.34 -18.85
C PRO A 21 -16.73 3.04 -19.55
N GLY A 22 -15.96 3.13 -20.64
CA GLY A 22 -15.39 1.96 -21.34
C GLY A 22 -14.13 1.39 -20.68
N TRP A 23 -13.59 2.07 -19.67
CA TRP A 23 -12.33 1.69 -19.01
C TRP A 23 -12.37 1.78 -17.48
N ALA A 24 -13.22 2.62 -16.91
CA ALA A 24 -13.23 2.85 -15.49
C ALA A 24 -14.60 2.58 -14.85
N ARG A 25 -14.59 2.01 -13.67
CA ARG A 25 -15.77 1.77 -12.84
C ARG A 25 -15.47 2.07 -11.37
N ARG A 26 -16.30 2.89 -10.75
CA ARG A 26 -16.24 3.16 -9.32
C ARG A 26 -16.95 2.04 -8.55
N LEU A 27 -16.28 1.47 -7.54
CA LEU A 27 -16.75 0.37 -6.72
C LEU A 27 -16.98 0.87 -5.29
N PRO A 28 -18.22 0.82 -4.77
CA PRO A 28 -18.46 1.16 -3.37
C PRO A 28 -17.90 0.07 -2.45
N LEU A 29 -17.24 0.48 -1.37
CA LEU A 29 -16.76 -0.44 -0.35
C LEU A 29 -17.83 -0.67 0.73
N PRO A 30 -17.89 -1.88 1.32
CA PRO A 30 -19.02 -2.28 2.16
C PRO A 30 -19.05 -1.59 3.53
N HIS A 31 -17.89 -1.30 4.10
CA HIS A 31 -17.81 -0.74 5.44
C HIS A 31 -17.72 0.78 5.41
N LEU A 32 -18.62 1.44 6.15
CA LEU A 32 -18.48 2.88 6.42
C LEU A 32 -17.36 3.09 7.42
N SER A 33 -16.63 4.21 7.30
CA SER A 33 -15.70 4.66 8.33
C SER A 33 -16.41 4.96 9.66
N HIS A 34 -15.68 5.14 10.73
CA HIS A 34 -16.27 5.45 12.04
C HIS A 34 -17.12 6.73 12.07
N GLU A 35 -16.79 7.73 11.26
CA GLU A 35 -17.60 8.97 11.08
C GLU A 35 -18.63 8.86 9.95
N GLY A 36 -18.92 7.64 9.46
CA GLY A 36 -20.00 7.36 8.52
C GLY A 36 -19.67 7.64 7.04
N ARG A 37 -18.41 7.84 6.67
CA ARG A 37 -18.00 8.05 5.28
C ARG A 37 -17.95 6.74 4.51
N ARG A 38 -18.51 6.73 3.31
CA ARG A 38 -18.38 5.62 2.36
C ARG A 38 -17.17 5.84 1.47
N CYS A 39 -16.29 4.85 1.44
CA CYS A 39 -15.14 4.83 0.54
C CYS A 39 -15.48 4.11 -0.77
N HIS A 40 -14.75 4.46 -1.81
CA HIS A 40 -14.82 3.82 -3.11
C HIS A 40 -13.42 3.49 -3.63
N ALA A 41 -13.34 2.40 -4.40
CA ALA A 41 -12.20 2.12 -5.25
C ALA A 41 -12.54 2.39 -6.72
N LEU A 42 -11.55 2.65 -7.55
CA LEU A 42 -11.68 2.82 -8.99
C LEU A 42 -11.00 1.64 -9.70
N ARG A 43 -11.77 0.80 -10.39
CA ARG A 43 -11.21 -0.23 -11.25
C ARG A 43 -11.00 0.33 -12.64
N ILE A 44 -9.81 0.15 -13.18
CA ILE A 44 -9.40 0.54 -14.53
C ILE A 44 -9.04 -0.74 -15.30
N GLY A 45 -9.74 -1.02 -16.38
CA GLY A 45 -9.60 -2.21 -17.20
C GLY A 45 -10.82 -2.42 -18.08
N ARG A 46 -10.83 -3.47 -18.89
CA ARG A 46 -11.96 -3.77 -19.76
C ARG A 46 -13.15 -4.34 -18.97
N PRO A 47 -14.36 -3.80 -19.14
CA PRO A 47 -15.55 -4.35 -18.49
C PRO A 47 -15.78 -5.83 -18.83
N GLY A 48 -16.30 -6.59 -17.85
CA GLY A 48 -16.71 -7.99 -18.04
C GLY A 48 -15.59 -9.01 -18.09
N ARG A 49 -14.32 -8.59 -17.91
CA ARG A 49 -13.16 -9.46 -17.85
C ARG A 49 -12.68 -9.64 -16.41
N ARG A 50 -12.14 -10.81 -16.10
CA ARG A 50 -11.28 -11.04 -14.94
C ARG A 50 -9.83 -11.13 -15.42
N ALA A 51 -8.99 -10.24 -14.94
CA ALA A 51 -7.58 -10.20 -15.26
C ALA A 51 -6.76 -10.08 -13.98
N PRO A 52 -5.53 -10.57 -13.95
CA PRO A 52 -4.60 -10.25 -12.86
C PRO A 52 -4.65 -8.74 -12.57
N THR A 53 -4.69 -8.38 -11.31
CA THR A 53 -5.00 -7.00 -10.90
C THR A 53 -3.87 -6.44 -10.04
N LEU A 54 -3.44 -5.22 -10.34
CA LEU A 54 -2.59 -4.39 -9.49
C LEU A 54 -3.50 -3.52 -8.61
N LEU A 55 -3.45 -3.73 -7.29
CA LEU A 55 -4.08 -2.87 -6.31
C LEU A 55 -3.10 -1.77 -5.88
N VAL A 56 -3.57 -0.52 -5.87
CA VAL A 56 -2.83 0.63 -5.33
C VAL A 56 -3.68 1.29 -4.27
N THR A 57 -3.16 1.41 -3.05
CA THR A 57 -3.80 2.11 -1.93
C THR A 57 -3.01 3.34 -1.54
N GLY A 58 -3.62 4.22 -0.76
CA GLY A 58 -2.94 5.37 -0.19
C GLY A 58 -3.71 5.97 0.97
N CYS A 59 -3.05 6.87 1.69
CA CYS A 59 -3.64 7.50 2.85
C CYS A 59 -4.18 6.53 3.90
N VAL A 60 -3.42 5.47 4.19
CA VAL A 60 -3.61 4.58 5.34
C VAL A 60 -3.33 5.36 6.62
N HIS A 61 -2.22 6.09 6.64
CA HIS A 61 -1.95 7.04 7.70
C HIS A 61 -2.48 8.43 7.35
N ALA A 62 -3.19 9.02 8.28
CA ALA A 62 -3.95 10.25 8.08
C ALA A 62 -3.10 11.46 7.69
N ARG A 63 -1.86 11.55 8.19
CA ARG A 63 -0.92 12.65 7.97
C ARG A 63 -0.18 12.57 6.61
N GLU A 64 -0.30 11.48 5.88
CA GLU A 64 0.39 11.21 4.62
C GLU A 64 -0.50 11.59 3.42
N TRP A 65 -0.73 12.89 3.27
CA TRP A 65 -1.77 13.39 2.35
C TRP A 65 -1.50 13.05 0.88
N GLY A 66 -0.22 12.96 0.49
CA GLY A 66 0.19 12.78 -0.89
C GLY A 66 -0.27 11.49 -1.56
N GLY A 67 -0.45 10.40 -0.79
CA GLY A 67 -0.84 9.10 -1.34
C GLY A 67 -2.17 9.13 -2.09
N ALA A 68 -3.16 9.87 -1.54
CA ALA A 68 -4.44 10.05 -2.22
C ALA A 68 -4.32 10.87 -3.50
N ASP A 69 -3.53 11.93 -3.48
CA ASP A 69 -3.28 12.79 -4.64
C ASP A 69 -2.55 12.03 -5.76
N ILE A 70 -1.54 11.23 -5.42
CA ILE A 70 -0.84 10.35 -6.36
C ILE A 70 -1.82 9.38 -7.02
N GLY A 71 -2.62 8.66 -6.23
CA GLY A 71 -3.55 7.66 -6.73
C GLY A 71 -4.57 8.25 -7.71
N VAL A 72 -5.15 9.42 -7.39
CA VAL A 72 -6.12 10.10 -8.25
C VAL A 72 -5.45 10.67 -9.51
N ALA A 73 -4.28 11.33 -9.37
CA ALA A 73 -3.57 11.92 -10.49
C ALA A 73 -3.10 10.86 -11.49
N TRP A 74 -2.46 9.77 -11.00
CA TRP A 74 -2.02 8.67 -11.85
C TRP A 74 -3.18 7.98 -12.57
N ALA A 75 -4.29 7.72 -11.89
CA ALA A 75 -5.50 7.15 -12.51
C ALA A 75 -6.03 8.08 -13.63
N ALA A 76 -6.03 9.39 -13.41
CA ALA A 76 -6.47 10.37 -14.40
C ALA A 76 -5.54 10.37 -15.63
N ASP A 77 -4.22 10.39 -15.42
CA ASP A 77 -3.23 10.37 -16.49
C ASP A 77 -3.34 9.08 -17.32
N LEU A 78 -3.46 7.93 -16.65
CA LEU A 78 -3.60 6.63 -17.29
C LEU A 78 -4.87 6.57 -18.16
N LEU A 79 -6.02 6.97 -17.61
CA LEU A 79 -7.30 6.99 -18.33
C LEU A 79 -7.29 8.00 -19.50
N ALA A 80 -6.70 9.16 -19.31
CA ALA A 80 -6.53 10.15 -20.38
C ALA A 80 -5.66 9.59 -21.52
N ALA A 81 -4.52 8.96 -21.18
CA ALA A 81 -3.61 8.39 -22.15
C ALA A 81 -4.26 7.30 -23.02
N ILE A 82 -4.94 6.34 -22.40
CA ILE A 82 -5.60 5.24 -23.13
C ILE A 82 -6.81 5.71 -23.95
N THR A 83 -7.55 6.69 -23.46
CA THR A 83 -8.73 7.24 -24.18
C THR A 83 -8.30 8.08 -25.38
N ARG A 84 -7.28 8.93 -25.21
CA ARG A 84 -6.75 9.79 -26.27
C ARG A 84 -5.76 9.06 -27.20
N ARG A 85 -5.37 7.84 -26.87
CA ARG A 85 -4.34 7.08 -27.57
C ARG A 85 -3.00 7.82 -27.62
N THR A 86 -2.64 8.43 -26.50
CA THR A 86 -1.35 9.08 -26.30
C THR A 86 -0.49 8.23 -25.37
N GLY A 87 0.82 8.45 -25.37
CA GLY A 87 1.71 7.91 -24.35
C GLY A 87 1.63 8.70 -23.04
N LEU A 88 2.31 8.19 -22.03
CA LEU A 88 2.60 8.92 -20.80
C LEU A 88 4.08 9.30 -20.77
N ARG A 89 4.37 10.47 -20.20
CA ARG A 89 5.71 10.95 -19.97
C ARG A 89 5.82 11.65 -18.63
N TYR A 90 6.76 11.18 -17.80
CA TYR A 90 7.18 11.81 -16.56
C TYR A 90 8.69 11.98 -16.63
N GLY A 91 9.18 13.22 -16.86
CA GLY A 91 10.59 13.45 -17.17
C GLY A 91 11.07 12.66 -18.38
N GLU A 92 12.06 11.79 -18.17
CA GLU A 92 12.55 10.86 -19.22
C GLU A 92 11.89 9.47 -19.15
N ALA A 93 11.14 9.17 -18.09
CA ALA A 93 10.31 7.97 -18.05
C ALA A 93 9.15 8.08 -19.06
N ARG A 94 9.03 7.10 -19.95
CA ARG A 94 8.07 7.12 -21.07
C ARG A 94 7.36 5.78 -21.23
N ALA A 95 6.06 5.84 -21.51
CA ALA A 95 5.26 4.70 -21.91
C ALA A 95 4.51 5.05 -23.21
N SER A 96 4.61 4.20 -24.23
CA SER A 96 3.88 4.44 -25.48
C SER A 96 2.38 4.16 -25.29
N ALA A 97 1.54 4.75 -26.15
CA ALA A 97 0.11 4.48 -26.17
C ALA A 97 -0.21 3.00 -26.40
N GLU A 98 0.56 2.34 -27.23
CA GLU A 98 0.42 0.91 -27.55
C GLU A 98 0.77 0.05 -26.32
N ALA A 99 1.90 0.32 -25.65
CA ALA A 99 2.32 -0.39 -24.45
C ALA A 99 1.29 -0.26 -23.32
N LEU A 100 0.81 0.96 -23.04
CA LEU A 100 -0.22 1.20 -22.01
C LEU A 100 -1.50 0.45 -22.32
N ARG A 101 -1.98 0.52 -23.56
CA ARG A 101 -3.19 -0.17 -23.96
C ARG A 101 -3.03 -1.69 -23.89
N GLY A 102 -1.92 -2.21 -24.42
CA GLY A 102 -1.60 -3.63 -24.35
C GLY A 102 -1.46 -4.15 -22.91
N ALA A 103 -0.92 -3.35 -22.00
CA ALA A 103 -0.86 -3.69 -20.58
C ALA A 103 -2.26 -3.78 -19.98
N LEU A 104 -3.12 -2.77 -20.18
CA LEU A 104 -4.50 -2.76 -19.65
C LEU A 104 -5.46 -3.73 -20.35
N GLU A 105 -5.03 -4.35 -21.44
CA GLU A 105 -5.68 -5.52 -22.03
C GLU A 105 -5.27 -6.84 -21.36
N ARG A 106 -4.25 -6.85 -20.52
CA ARG A 106 -3.74 -8.04 -19.81
C ARG A 106 -3.90 -7.96 -18.29
N VAL A 107 -3.77 -6.76 -17.73
CA VAL A 107 -3.83 -6.49 -16.29
C VAL A 107 -4.85 -5.40 -16.01
N ASP A 108 -5.65 -5.56 -14.97
CA ASP A 108 -6.49 -4.49 -14.46
C ASP A 108 -5.74 -3.72 -13.35
N VAL A 109 -6.10 -2.47 -13.17
CA VAL A 109 -5.64 -1.64 -12.06
C VAL A 109 -6.81 -1.32 -11.15
N LEU A 110 -6.63 -1.43 -9.84
CA LEU A 110 -7.60 -1.08 -8.82
C LEU A 110 -6.97 -0.03 -7.90
N VAL A 111 -7.55 1.16 -7.86
CA VAL A 111 -7.03 2.28 -7.04
C VAL A 111 -7.99 2.55 -5.90
N PHE A 112 -7.52 2.40 -4.66
CA PHE A 112 -8.23 2.81 -3.45
C PHE A 112 -7.41 3.90 -2.74
N PRO A 113 -7.50 5.16 -3.18
CA PRO A 113 -6.52 6.19 -2.87
C PRO A 113 -6.70 6.79 -1.48
N GLN A 114 -7.79 6.47 -0.77
CA GLN A 114 -8.12 7.06 0.52
C GLN A 114 -8.69 6.01 1.48
N VAL A 115 -7.78 5.23 2.10
CA VAL A 115 -8.16 4.17 3.03
C VAL A 115 -8.72 4.74 4.32
N ASN A 116 -8.14 5.81 4.84
CA ASN A 116 -8.48 6.46 6.12
C ASN A 116 -9.10 7.86 5.93
N PRO A 117 -10.36 7.97 5.48
CA PRO A 117 -10.98 9.26 5.19
C PRO A 117 -11.22 10.11 6.45
N ASP A 118 -11.52 9.49 7.58
CA ASP A 118 -11.81 10.19 8.82
C ASP A 118 -10.53 10.80 9.41
N GLY A 119 -9.49 10.00 9.51
CA GLY A 119 -8.18 10.45 9.95
C GLY A 119 -7.66 11.58 9.05
N ARG A 120 -7.73 11.39 7.70
CA ARG A 120 -7.31 12.42 6.74
C ARG A 120 -8.07 13.73 6.94
N ASN A 121 -9.40 13.68 7.08
CA ASN A 121 -10.20 14.87 7.33
C ASN A 121 -9.77 15.59 8.61
N PHE A 122 -9.50 14.83 9.68
CA PHE A 122 -9.03 15.37 10.95
C PHE A 122 -7.61 15.93 10.82
N SER A 123 -6.70 15.22 10.19
CA SER A 123 -5.33 15.66 9.96
C SER A 123 -5.26 16.97 9.17
N GLN A 124 -6.06 17.11 8.11
CA GLN A 124 -6.09 18.32 7.28
C GLN A 124 -6.70 19.54 7.98
N ARG A 125 -7.51 19.36 9.03
CA ARG A 125 -8.27 20.45 9.65
C ARG A 125 -7.85 20.80 11.07
N HIS A 126 -7.29 19.84 11.80
CA HIS A 126 -7.09 19.98 13.25
C HIS A 126 -5.67 19.65 13.70
N ASP A 127 -5.14 18.47 13.33
CA ASP A 127 -3.80 18.03 13.75
C ASP A 127 -3.06 17.40 12.57
N PRO A 128 -2.18 18.16 11.90
CA PRO A 128 -1.47 17.69 10.71
C PRO A 128 -0.54 16.50 10.99
N LEU A 129 -0.25 16.16 12.25
CA LEU A 129 0.57 15.01 12.64
C LEU A 129 -0.27 13.79 13.07
N TRP A 130 -1.59 13.88 13.03
CA TRP A 130 -2.47 12.75 13.34
C TRP A 130 -2.26 11.59 12.37
N ARG A 131 -1.97 10.39 12.92
CA ARG A 131 -1.64 9.19 12.14
C ARG A 131 -2.81 8.22 11.97
N GLY A 132 -3.45 7.85 13.08
CA GLY A 132 -4.46 6.80 13.16
C GLY A 132 -5.81 7.16 12.52
N ASN A 133 -6.74 6.24 12.60
CA ASN A 133 -8.14 6.51 12.25
C ASN A 133 -8.86 7.31 13.34
N ARG A 134 -10.19 7.39 13.28
CA ARG A 134 -11.00 8.14 14.24
C ARG A 134 -11.88 7.20 15.09
N ARG A 135 -11.32 6.10 15.58
CA ARG A 135 -12.03 5.16 16.43
C ARG A 135 -12.62 5.85 17.67
N PRO A 136 -13.98 5.83 17.87
CA PRO A 136 -14.65 6.75 18.78
C PRO A 136 -14.28 6.56 20.25
N ASP A 137 -14.20 5.32 20.73
CA ASP A 137 -13.88 4.99 22.12
C ASP A 137 -12.45 5.42 22.50
N ALA A 138 -11.49 5.20 21.60
CA ALA A 138 -10.11 5.64 21.80
C ALA A 138 -10.00 7.18 21.85
N VAL A 139 -10.60 7.84 20.83
CA VAL A 139 -10.53 9.30 20.71
C VAL A 139 -11.28 10.02 21.84
N ALA A 140 -12.45 9.52 22.25
CA ALA A 140 -13.22 10.08 23.37
C ALA A 140 -12.47 9.97 24.70
N ALA A 141 -11.60 8.96 24.84
CA ALA A 141 -10.72 8.80 26.00
C ALA A 141 -9.44 9.65 25.93
N GLY A 142 -9.22 10.41 24.86
CA GLY A 142 -8.02 11.23 24.65
C GLY A 142 -6.85 10.49 23.99
N GLY A 143 -7.10 9.32 23.40
CA GLY A 143 -6.12 8.54 22.65
C GLY A 143 -6.06 8.89 21.16
N PHE A 144 -5.18 8.21 20.43
CA PHE A 144 -4.83 8.54 19.04
C PHE A 144 -5.58 7.74 17.96
N GLY A 145 -6.55 6.89 18.28
CA GLY A 145 -7.17 5.99 17.33
C GLY A 145 -6.23 4.82 16.96
N VAL A 146 -6.63 4.02 15.97
CA VAL A 146 -5.91 2.81 15.56
C VAL A 146 -5.01 3.12 14.37
N ASP A 147 -3.77 2.62 14.42
CA ASP A 147 -2.90 2.54 13.26
C ASP A 147 -3.38 1.42 12.33
N LEU A 148 -3.93 1.79 11.19
CA LEU A 148 -4.49 0.83 10.23
C LEU A 148 -3.43 -0.11 9.64
N ASN A 149 -2.17 0.34 9.58
CA ASN A 149 -1.03 -0.47 9.14
C ASN A 149 -0.39 -1.28 10.30
N ARG A 150 -1.14 -1.50 11.37
CA ARG A 150 -0.86 -2.41 12.49
C ARG A 150 -2.08 -3.28 12.83
N ASN A 151 -3.18 -3.12 12.08
CA ASN A 151 -4.47 -3.76 12.38
C ASN A 151 -4.76 -5.01 11.54
N HIS A 152 -3.84 -5.46 10.69
CA HIS A 152 -3.99 -6.67 9.89
C HIS A 152 -3.60 -7.93 10.68
N ASP A 153 -4.18 -9.08 10.29
CA ASP A 153 -3.93 -10.38 10.93
C ASP A 153 -2.64 -11.02 10.41
N PHE A 154 -1.51 -10.42 10.79
CA PHE A 154 -0.17 -10.96 10.58
C PHE A 154 0.68 -10.67 11.81
N LEU A 155 1.04 -11.72 12.57
CA LEU A 155 1.77 -11.60 13.83
C LEU A 155 1.22 -10.49 14.75
N TRP A 156 -0.09 -10.26 14.65
CA TRP A 156 -0.77 -9.13 15.29
C TRP A 156 -0.56 -9.08 16.80
N ASP A 157 -0.52 -10.24 17.45
CA ASP A 157 -0.19 -10.35 18.89
C ASP A 157 1.32 -10.32 19.11
N PHE A 158 1.95 -9.21 18.71
CA PHE A 158 3.40 -9.07 18.74
C PHE A 158 4.04 -9.32 20.10
N PRO A 159 3.42 -9.02 21.28
CA PRO A 159 4.01 -9.35 22.56
C PRO A 159 4.22 -10.86 22.77
N ALA A 160 3.40 -11.70 22.13
CA ALA A 160 3.57 -13.15 22.15
C ALA A 160 4.52 -13.68 21.05
N CYS A 161 4.63 -12.96 19.94
CA CYS A 161 5.32 -13.44 18.74
C CYS A 161 6.79 -13.01 18.66
N PHE A 162 7.11 -11.80 19.13
CA PHE A 162 8.43 -11.19 18.98
C PHE A 162 9.30 -11.34 20.22
N HIS A 163 10.61 -11.21 20.04
CA HIS A 163 11.55 -11.13 21.15
C HIS A 163 11.23 -9.89 22.01
N PRO A 164 11.32 -9.96 23.34
CA PRO A 164 11.02 -8.81 24.21
C PRO A 164 11.82 -7.54 23.90
N ASP A 165 13.05 -7.70 23.38
CA ASP A 165 13.96 -6.61 23.06
C ASP A 165 13.88 -6.17 21.58
N ALA A 166 12.95 -6.73 20.78
CA ALA A 166 12.86 -6.49 19.33
C ALA A 166 12.35 -5.10 19.00
N GLY A 167 12.25 -4.13 19.71
CA GLY A 167 11.89 -2.74 19.36
C GLY A 167 10.78 -2.61 18.30
N VAL A 168 9.75 -3.46 18.38
CA VAL A 168 8.67 -3.53 17.38
C VAL A 168 7.93 -2.22 17.30
N GLY A 169 7.82 -1.65 16.09
CA GLY A 169 7.13 -0.38 15.81
C GLY A 169 5.60 -0.46 15.94
N THR A 170 5.09 -1.11 16.99
CA THR A 170 3.68 -1.37 17.24
C THR A 170 3.37 -1.14 18.72
N ALA A 171 2.28 -0.45 19.02
CA ALA A 171 1.84 -0.18 20.40
C ALA A 171 0.60 -0.99 20.79
N THR A 172 0.47 -1.31 22.09
CA THR A 172 -0.69 -1.99 22.67
C THR A 172 -1.73 -1.03 23.27
N SER A 173 -1.40 0.26 23.34
CA SER A 173 -2.22 1.28 23.97
C SER A 173 -2.58 2.41 23.00
N PRO A 174 -3.85 2.88 22.99
CA PRO A 174 -4.24 4.06 22.20
C PRO A 174 -3.63 5.36 22.70
N PHE A 175 -2.99 5.38 23.87
CA PHE A 175 -2.36 6.55 24.46
C PHE A 175 -0.86 6.65 24.16
N ASP A 176 -0.33 5.70 23.39
CA ASP A 176 1.08 5.71 23.02
C ASP A 176 1.37 6.85 22.04
N ALA A 177 2.37 7.67 22.37
CA ALA A 177 2.73 8.86 21.60
C ALA A 177 3.27 8.54 20.18
N SER A 178 3.69 7.30 19.93
CA SER A 178 4.05 6.85 18.58
C SER A 178 2.86 6.81 17.63
N GLN A 179 1.64 6.75 18.18
CA GLN A 179 0.39 6.57 17.43
C GLN A 179 0.34 5.27 16.58
N THR A 180 1.04 4.23 17.05
CA THR A 180 1.12 2.92 16.36
C THR A 180 0.25 1.85 17.02
N TRP A 181 -0.82 2.23 17.69
CA TRP A 181 -1.72 1.29 18.35
C TRP A 181 -2.39 0.35 17.34
N ARG A 182 -2.20 -0.95 17.58
CA ARG A 182 -2.69 -2.05 16.73
C ARG A 182 -4.22 -2.27 16.77
N GLY A 183 -4.95 -1.55 17.63
CA GLY A 183 -6.38 -1.79 17.88
C GLY A 183 -6.65 -2.94 18.85
N PRO A 184 -7.92 -3.19 19.16
CA PRO A 184 -8.31 -4.21 20.15
C PRO A 184 -8.26 -5.65 19.64
N SER A 185 -8.32 -5.85 18.32
CA SER A 185 -8.18 -7.15 17.64
C SER A 185 -7.75 -6.96 16.19
N PRO A 186 -7.19 -7.99 15.53
CA PRO A 186 -6.88 -7.90 14.11
C PRO A 186 -8.16 -7.65 13.30
N GLY A 187 -8.09 -6.76 12.31
CA GLY A 187 -9.25 -6.40 11.49
C GLY A 187 -10.39 -5.71 12.23
N SER A 188 -10.14 -5.14 13.40
CA SER A 188 -11.17 -4.42 14.17
C SER A 188 -11.70 -3.19 13.44
N GLU A 189 -10.91 -2.57 12.59
CA GLU A 189 -11.22 -1.30 11.98
C GLU A 189 -11.97 -1.45 10.65
N PRO A 190 -13.03 -0.67 10.40
CA PRO A 190 -13.79 -0.76 9.16
C PRO A 190 -12.95 -0.44 7.94
N GLU A 191 -11.96 0.43 8.06
CA GLU A 191 -11.03 0.79 6.99
C GLU A 191 -10.12 -0.40 6.61
N ALA A 192 -9.57 -1.11 7.59
CA ALA A 192 -8.79 -2.34 7.37
C ALA A 192 -9.66 -3.45 6.76
N ARG A 193 -10.92 -3.58 7.21
CA ARG A 193 -11.87 -4.53 6.61
C ARG A 193 -12.23 -4.19 5.17
N ASN A 194 -12.26 -2.92 4.78
CA ASN A 194 -12.44 -2.53 3.38
C ASN A 194 -11.28 -3.00 2.50
N LEU A 195 -10.05 -2.91 3.00
CA LEU A 195 -8.89 -3.46 2.29
C LEU A 195 -8.99 -4.99 2.17
N ALA A 196 -9.27 -5.69 3.27
CA ALA A 196 -9.45 -7.14 3.27
C ALA A 196 -10.60 -7.59 2.34
N TYR A 197 -11.68 -6.83 2.28
CA TYR A 197 -12.78 -7.07 1.33
C TYR A 197 -12.32 -7.00 -0.13
N LEU A 198 -11.47 -6.05 -0.50
CA LEU A 198 -10.96 -5.97 -1.87
C LEU A 198 -10.21 -7.24 -2.27
N PHE A 199 -9.36 -7.79 -1.42
CA PHE A 199 -8.66 -9.05 -1.67
C PHE A 199 -9.60 -10.26 -1.76
N SER A 200 -10.71 -10.24 -1.04
CA SER A 200 -11.71 -11.32 -1.08
C SER A 200 -12.64 -11.20 -2.30
N ALA A 201 -13.05 -9.97 -2.63
CA ALA A 201 -13.97 -9.69 -3.74
C ALA A 201 -13.28 -9.69 -5.11
N ALA A 202 -11.98 -9.51 -5.14
CA ALA A 202 -11.15 -9.53 -6.33
C ALA A 202 -9.93 -10.48 -6.11
N PRO A 203 -10.16 -11.80 -6.08
CA PRO A 203 -9.11 -12.80 -5.86
C PRO A 203 -8.04 -12.82 -6.97
N GLU A 204 -8.26 -12.12 -8.06
CA GLU A 204 -7.29 -11.84 -9.12
C GLU A 204 -6.24 -10.77 -8.76
N ILE A 205 -6.33 -10.11 -7.58
CA ILE A 205 -5.26 -9.21 -7.11
C ILE A 205 -4.00 -10.04 -6.92
N ALA A 206 -2.97 -9.70 -7.70
CA ALA A 206 -1.69 -10.40 -7.74
C ALA A 206 -0.51 -9.50 -7.35
N TRP A 207 -0.72 -8.19 -7.37
CA TRP A 207 0.25 -7.17 -6.94
C TRP A 207 -0.47 -6.13 -6.11
N TYR A 208 0.25 -5.61 -5.13
CA TYR A 208 -0.27 -4.60 -4.23
C TYR A 208 0.79 -3.52 -4.00
N VAL A 209 0.42 -2.26 -4.06
CA VAL A 209 1.27 -1.13 -3.69
C VAL A 209 0.54 -0.27 -2.68
N ASP A 210 1.13 -0.07 -1.51
CA ASP A 210 0.66 0.89 -0.52
C ASP A 210 1.52 2.15 -0.54
N LEU A 211 0.88 3.30 -0.67
CA LEU A 211 1.54 4.60 -0.79
C LEU A 211 1.63 5.28 0.57
N HIS A 212 2.82 5.37 1.09
CA HIS A 212 3.17 6.00 2.36
C HIS A 212 4.15 7.15 2.18
N SER A 213 4.32 7.97 3.17
CA SER A 213 5.40 8.95 3.31
C SER A 213 5.94 8.93 4.74
N TYR A 214 7.23 9.17 4.92
CA TYR A 214 8.24 9.49 3.95
C TYR A 214 9.52 8.67 4.19
N GLY A 215 10.33 8.48 3.13
CA GLY A 215 11.61 7.76 3.28
C GLY A 215 12.43 7.73 2.00
N GLY A 216 11.79 7.90 0.84
CA GLY A 216 12.46 7.76 -0.46
C GLY A 216 12.92 6.32 -0.68
N CYS A 217 12.08 5.34 -0.36
CA CYS A 217 12.38 3.92 -0.55
C CYS A 217 11.14 3.14 -1.04
N ILE A 218 11.41 1.96 -1.57
CA ILE A 218 10.44 0.95 -2.01
C ILE A 218 10.71 -0.29 -1.18
N LEU A 219 9.75 -0.62 -0.33
CA LEU A 219 9.84 -1.73 0.61
C LEU A 219 9.05 -2.93 0.07
N PHE A 220 9.48 -4.13 0.47
CA PHE A 220 8.79 -5.39 0.20
C PHE A 220 8.90 -6.31 1.44
N PRO A 221 8.02 -7.32 1.63
CA PRO A 221 8.11 -8.23 2.75
C PRO A 221 9.47 -8.95 2.83
N TRP A 222 9.95 -9.23 4.04
CA TRP A 222 9.19 -9.13 5.28
C TRP A 222 9.55 -7.90 6.09
N GLY A 223 8.61 -7.47 6.94
CA GLY A 223 8.82 -6.39 7.90
C GLY A 223 8.91 -6.90 9.35
N ASP A 224 8.64 -8.16 9.64
CA ASP A 224 8.74 -8.74 10.98
C ASP A 224 10.16 -9.17 11.33
N ASP A 225 10.95 -9.65 10.35
CA ASP A 225 12.32 -10.10 10.52
C ASP A 225 13.13 -10.06 9.22
N GLU A 226 14.42 -10.34 9.29
CA GLU A 226 15.26 -10.52 8.10
C GLU A 226 14.75 -11.70 7.25
N SER A 227 14.72 -11.53 5.93
CA SER A 227 14.25 -12.57 5.02
C SER A 227 15.34 -13.59 4.70
N GLN A 228 14.98 -14.87 4.61
CA GLN A 228 15.83 -15.96 4.13
C GLN A 228 15.02 -16.95 3.25
N SER A 229 15.70 -17.81 2.47
CA SER A 229 15.06 -18.75 1.55
C SER A 229 15.60 -20.19 1.66
N GLN A 230 16.20 -20.53 2.79
CA GLN A 230 16.88 -21.82 2.97
C GLN A 230 16.10 -22.76 3.88
N ASP A 231 15.48 -22.24 4.93
CA ASP A 231 14.77 -23.03 5.92
C ASP A 231 13.28 -22.64 5.99
N PRO A 232 12.38 -23.41 5.35
CA PRO A 232 10.94 -23.14 5.39
C PRO A 232 10.30 -23.40 6.76
N ALA A 233 11.01 -24.02 7.70
CA ALA A 233 10.51 -24.18 9.05
C ALA A 233 10.62 -22.89 9.88
N GLN A 234 11.48 -21.95 9.48
CA GLN A 234 11.54 -20.59 10.01
C GLN A 234 10.47 -19.74 9.32
N SER A 235 9.24 -19.91 9.74
CA SER A 235 8.07 -19.26 9.16
C SER A 235 7.18 -18.69 10.26
N PHE A 236 6.49 -17.58 9.96
CA PHE A 236 5.48 -16.96 10.82
C PHE A 236 4.39 -17.98 11.26
N LEU A 237 4.17 -19.04 10.47
CA LEU A 237 3.23 -20.11 10.79
C LEU A 237 3.72 -21.05 11.89
N ASN A 238 5.00 -21.06 12.21
CA ASN A 238 5.57 -21.97 13.19
C ASN A 238 5.67 -21.30 14.58
N PRO A 239 4.81 -21.67 15.54
CA PRO A 239 4.81 -21.08 16.87
C PRO A 239 6.07 -21.40 17.70
N ALA A 240 6.90 -22.37 17.27
CA ALA A 240 8.18 -22.64 17.93
C ALA A 240 9.15 -21.45 17.90
N TRP A 241 8.93 -20.50 16.99
CA TRP A 241 9.71 -19.28 16.84
C TRP A 241 9.12 -18.06 17.57
N HIS A 242 8.05 -18.25 18.34
CA HIS A 242 7.52 -17.20 19.19
C HIS A 242 8.58 -16.75 20.21
N GLY A 243 8.68 -15.44 20.42
CA GLY A 243 9.69 -14.86 21.30
C GLY A 243 11.09 -14.73 20.73
N GLN A 244 11.28 -15.03 19.42
CA GLN A 244 12.60 -14.97 18.78
C GLN A 244 12.64 -14.01 17.56
N ARG A 245 11.49 -13.49 17.11
CA ARG A 245 11.41 -12.61 15.93
C ARG A 245 11.82 -11.17 16.23
N GLY A 246 12.22 -10.47 15.19
CA GLY A 246 12.46 -9.03 15.21
C GLY A 246 13.86 -8.61 15.67
N MET A 247 14.78 -9.56 15.80
CA MET A 247 16.16 -9.32 16.24
C MET A 247 17.11 -9.35 15.04
N GLY A 248 17.29 -8.19 14.39
CA GLY A 248 18.18 -8.08 13.24
C GLY A 248 19.64 -8.40 13.56
N GLY A 249 20.32 -9.04 12.62
CA GLY A 249 21.75 -9.38 12.72
C GLY A 249 22.04 -10.59 13.60
N ASP A 250 21.05 -11.24 14.20
CA ASP A 250 21.24 -12.51 14.88
C ASP A 250 21.12 -13.69 13.89
N ALA A 251 21.50 -14.87 14.33
CA ALA A 251 21.43 -16.12 13.54
C ALA A 251 20.28 -17.04 14.01
N ALA A 252 19.46 -16.56 14.97
CA ALA A 252 18.48 -17.41 15.61
C ALA A 252 17.25 -17.62 14.75
N TYR A 253 16.71 -16.54 14.16
CA TYR A 253 15.55 -16.55 13.30
C TYR A 253 15.71 -15.62 12.10
N ARG A 254 15.17 -16.04 10.94
CA ARG A 254 14.96 -15.21 9.75
C ARG A 254 13.73 -15.71 9.03
N GLU A 255 12.80 -14.82 8.71
CA GLU A 255 11.51 -15.17 8.12
C GLU A 255 11.68 -15.78 6.72
N TYR A 256 11.07 -16.94 6.51
CA TYR A 256 11.15 -17.66 5.25
C TYR A 256 10.35 -16.97 4.14
N ALA A 257 10.99 -16.75 3.02
CA ALA A 257 10.34 -16.37 1.77
C ALA A 257 10.89 -17.23 0.61
N PRO A 258 10.05 -17.76 -0.29
CA PRO A 258 10.52 -18.45 -1.49
C PRO A 258 11.52 -17.60 -2.29
N ALA A 259 12.65 -18.18 -2.68
CA ALA A 259 13.71 -17.46 -3.38
C ALA A 259 13.24 -16.80 -4.68
N ALA A 260 12.30 -17.45 -5.39
CA ALA A 260 11.69 -16.91 -6.61
C ALA A 260 10.86 -15.65 -6.32
N ASP A 261 10.16 -15.61 -5.19
CA ASP A 261 9.35 -14.46 -4.78
C ASP A 261 10.27 -13.27 -4.43
N LEU A 262 11.32 -13.51 -3.63
CA LEU A 262 12.31 -12.46 -3.30
C LEU A 262 13.00 -11.90 -4.54
N ALA A 263 13.38 -12.77 -5.48
CA ALA A 263 13.98 -12.33 -6.74
C ALA A 263 13.00 -11.46 -7.56
N ARG A 264 11.73 -11.86 -7.60
CA ARG A 264 10.68 -11.12 -8.31
C ARG A 264 10.37 -9.77 -7.66
N LEU A 265 10.23 -9.74 -6.34
CA LEU A 265 10.02 -8.50 -5.57
C LEU A 265 11.17 -7.52 -5.82
N ARG A 266 12.41 -7.97 -5.71
CA ARG A 266 13.58 -7.12 -6.00
C ARG A 266 13.59 -6.59 -7.42
N ALA A 267 13.31 -7.43 -8.42
CA ALA A 267 13.30 -7.01 -9.83
C ALA A 267 12.20 -5.97 -10.11
N LEU A 268 10.98 -6.16 -9.60
CA LEU A 268 9.89 -5.21 -9.76
C LEU A 268 10.16 -3.91 -8.98
N GLY A 269 10.71 -4.00 -7.77
CA GLY A 269 11.15 -2.84 -6.99
C GLY A 269 12.19 -2.01 -7.74
N GLN A 270 13.20 -2.66 -8.33
CA GLN A 270 14.22 -1.99 -9.14
C GLN A 270 13.63 -1.33 -10.39
N THR A 271 12.65 -1.96 -11.03
CA THR A 271 11.93 -1.35 -12.17
C THR A 271 11.24 -0.05 -11.77
N MET A 272 10.58 -0.04 -10.60
CA MET A 272 9.95 1.17 -10.07
C MET A 272 10.99 2.24 -9.71
N ALA A 273 12.07 1.88 -9.03
CA ALA A 273 13.13 2.81 -8.64
C ALA A 273 13.82 3.47 -9.85
N GLN A 274 14.10 2.69 -10.90
CA GLN A 274 14.65 3.21 -12.16
C GLN A 274 13.69 4.19 -12.85
N ALA A 275 12.38 3.91 -12.81
CA ALA A 275 11.39 4.82 -13.36
C ALA A 275 11.33 6.15 -12.59
N ILE A 276 11.45 6.11 -11.26
CA ILE A 276 11.56 7.32 -10.41
C ILE A 276 12.81 8.12 -10.79
N GLU A 277 13.97 7.46 -10.86
CA GLU A 277 15.24 8.12 -11.19
C GLU A 277 15.17 8.79 -12.57
N ALA A 278 14.50 8.18 -13.55
CA ALA A 278 14.31 8.73 -14.89
C ALA A 278 13.44 10.00 -14.94
N VAL A 279 12.66 10.30 -13.88
CA VAL A 279 11.83 11.53 -13.86
C VAL A 279 12.69 12.77 -13.67
N ARG A 280 13.54 12.78 -12.63
CA ARG A 280 14.34 13.95 -12.23
C ARG A 280 15.61 13.60 -11.45
N GLY A 281 16.08 12.35 -11.50
CA GLY A 281 17.30 11.91 -10.83
C GLY A 281 17.16 11.52 -9.36
N GLU A 282 15.94 11.49 -8.83
CA GLU A 282 15.72 11.03 -7.44
C GLU A 282 15.93 9.51 -7.34
N ARG A 283 16.70 9.08 -6.33
CA ARG A 283 17.02 7.66 -6.14
C ARG A 283 16.31 7.12 -4.93
N TYR A 284 15.48 6.11 -5.14
CA TYR A 284 14.83 5.36 -4.06
C TYR A 284 15.57 4.04 -3.84
N SER A 285 15.81 3.68 -2.56
CA SER A 285 16.31 2.35 -2.21
C SER A 285 15.22 1.29 -2.43
N VAL A 286 15.66 0.04 -2.63
CA VAL A 286 14.75 -1.13 -2.76
C VAL A 286 15.21 -2.18 -1.76
N GLU A 287 14.43 -2.40 -0.72
CA GLU A 287 14.86 -3.16 0.45
C GLU A 287 13.69 -3.87 1.16
N PRO A 288 13.95 -4.91 1.96
CA PRO A 288 12.92 -5.48 2.84
C PRO A 288 12.39 -4.45 3.83
N ALA A 289 11.11 -4.53 4.19
CA ALA A 289 10.49 -3.59 5.12
C ALA A 289 11.15 -3.62 6.52
N PHE A 290 11.67 -4.77 6.92
CA PHE A 290 12.44 -4.92 8.16
C PHE A 290 13.65 -3.97 8.28
N SER A 291 14.22 -3.52 7.16
CA SER A 291 15.36 -2.58 7.18
C SER A 291 15.03 -1.23 7.85
N MET A 292 13.76 -0.86 7.93
CA MET A 292 13.35 0.33 8.67
C MET A 292 13.27 0.06 10.18
N TYR A 293 12.50 -0.92 10.56
CA TYR A 293 12.31 -1.42 11.93
C TYR A 293 11.34 -2.61 11.92
N PRO A 294 11.37 -3.52 12.92
CA PRO A 294 10.42 -4.62 13.01
C PRO A 294 8.99 -4.13 13.12
N THR A 295 8.06 -4.76 12.38
CA THR A 295 6.63 -4.42 12.39
C THR A 295 5.76 -5.66 12.60
N SER A 296 4.55 -5.45 13.10
CA SER A 296 3.49 -6.46 13.15
C SER A 296 2.20 -5.89 12.61
N GLY A 297 1.34 -6.71 12.04
CA GLY A 297 0.04 -6.29 11.52
C GLY A 297 0.10 -5.32 10.35
N ALA A 298 1.23 -5.25 9.62
CA ALA A 298 1.38 -4.42 8.43
C ALA A 298 0.59 -4.99 7.24
N GLY A 299 0.08 -4.12 6.38
CA GLY A 299 -0.79 -4.50 5.28
C GLY A 299 -0.10 -5.25 4.15
N ASP A 300 1.15 -4.94 3.87
CA ASP A 300 1.99 -5.62 2.89
C ASP A 300 2.37 -7.03 3.35
N ASP A 301 2.87 -7.20 4.57
CA ASP A 301 3.17 -8.50 5.14
C ASP A 301 1.92 -9.38 5.21
N TRP A 302 0.80 -8.82 5.66
CA TRP A 302 -0.48 -9.53 5.68
C TRP A 302 -0.89 -9.97 4.25
N ALA A 303 -0.81 -9.09 3.27
CA ALA A 303 -1.18 -9.42 1.90
C ALA A 303 -0.33 -10.56 1.32
N TYR A 304 0.97 -10.58 1.62
CA TYR A 304 1.89 -11.62 1.19
C TYR A 304 1.70 -12.93 1.97
N SER A 305 1.45 -12.86 3.27
CA SER A 305 1.31 -14.05 4.12
C SER A 305 0.10 -14.91 3.77
N ARG A 306 -0.94 -14.34 3.17
CA ARG A 306 -2.23 -15.00 2.94
C ARG A 306 -2.12 -16.33 2.20
N HIS A 307 -1.40 -16.37 1.08
CA HIS A 307 -1.24 -17.60 0.29
C HIS A 307 -0.29 -18.61 0.93
N LEU A 308 0.63 -18.14 1.78
CA LEU A 308 1.51 -19.02 2.55
C LEU A 308 0.73 -19.70 3.69
N ALA A 309 -0.23 -19.00 4.28
CA ALA A 309 -1.11 -19.56 5.31
C ALA A 309 -2.22 -20.45 4.71
N ASP A 310 -2.75 -20.06 3.56
CA ASP A 310 -3.80 -20.80 2.83
C ASP A 310 -3.48 -20.83 1.33
N PRO A 311 -2.92 -21.95 0.82
CA PRO A 311 -2.56 -22.11 -0.59
C PRO A 311 -3.74 -22.00 -1.57
N SER A 312 -4.98 -22.02 -1.10
CA SER A 312 -6.16 -21.79 -1.96
C SER A 312 -6.34 -20.32 -2.35
N LEU A 313 -5.68 -19.41 -1.61
CA LEU A 313 -5.70 -17.98 -1.91
C LEU A 313 -4.66 -17.62 -2.96
N GLY A 314 -4.99 -16.65 -3.80
CA GLY A 314 -4.06 -16.13 -4.81
C GLY A 314 -2.82 -15.50 -4.16
N LYS A 315 -1.65 -15.77 -4.74
CA LYS A 315 -0.39 -15.14 -4.32
C LYS A 315 -0.41 -13.66 -4.68
N VAL A 316 0.02 -12.82 -3.75
CA VAL A 316 0.18 -11.39 -3.91
C VAL A 316 1.63 -11.01 -3.68
N LEU A 317 2.22 -10.23 -4.57
CA LEU A 317 3.53 -9.60 -4.38
C LEU A 317 3.32 -8.12 -4.02
N PRO A 318 3.45 -7.75 -2.75
CA PRO A 318 3.19 -6.39 -2.29
C PRO A 318 4.45 -5.54 -2.23
N PHE A 319 4.21 -4.22 -2.24
CA PHE A 319 5.22 -3.18 -2.03
C PHE A 319 4.63 -2.07 -1.18
N THR A 320 5.48 -1.42 -0.39
CA THR A 320 5.21 -0.13 0.21
C THR A 320 6.14 0.91 -0.43
N ILE A 321 5.60 2.01 -0.95
CA ILE A 321 6.40 3.13 -1.45
C ILE A 321 6.35 4.25 -0.42
N GLU A 322 7.45 4.48 0.28
CA GLU A 322 7.67 5.63 1.16
C GLU A 322 8.09 6.84 0.32
N PHE A 323 7.09 7.54 -0.26
CA PHE A 323 7.35 8.63 -1.20
C PHE A 323 7.80 9.93 -0.48
N GLY A 324 8.65 10.69 -1.17
CA GLY A 324 9.22 11.91 -0.59
C GLY A 324 10.30 11.63 0.45
N ARG A 325 10.94 12.70 1.00
CA ARG A 325 12.09 12.53 1.90
C ARG A 325 11.99 13.31 3.20
N ASP A 326 11.24 14.42 3.22
CA ASP A 326 11.45 15.43 4.26
C ASP A 326 10.23 15.60 5.20
N ALA A 327 9.04 15.22 4.77
CA ALA A 327 7.83 15.42 5.57
C ALA A 327 6.67 14.53 5.11
N PHE A 328 5.75 14.21 6.02
CA PHE A 328 4.51 13.47 5.73
C PHE A 328 3.63 14.18 4.70
N ALA A 329 3.49 15.49 4.81
CA ALA A 329 2.74 16.33 3.89
C ALA A 329 3.55 17.61 3.57
N PRO A 330 4.55 17.52 2.68
CA PRO A 330 5.37 18.68 2.33
C PRO A 330 4.55 19.77 1.63
N PRO A 331 5.05 21.03 1.54
CA PRO A 331 4.40 22.05 0.74
C PRO A 331 4.09 21.57 -0.68
N TRP A 332 2.97 22.03 -1.24
CA TRP A 332 2.49 21.54 -2.55
C TRP A 332 3.52 21.66 -3.68
N ALA A 333 4.36 22.71 -3.66
CA ALA A 333 5.43 22.88 -4.63
C ALA A 333 6.45 21.74 -4.61
N THR A 334 6.71 21.15 -3.42
CA THR A 334 7.57 19.98 -3.21
C THR A 334 6.83 18.69 -3.55
N MET A 335 5.53 18.58 -3.21
CA MET A 335 4.75 17.38 -3.46
C MET A 335 4.48 17.15 -4.96
N ARG A 336 4.26 18.20 -5.71
CA ARG A 336 3.91 18.11 -7.14
C ARG A 336 4.90 17.30 -8.00
N PRO A 337 6.24 17.50 -7.91
CA PRO A 337 7.20 16.62 -8.58
C PRO A 337 7.19 15.18 -8.03
N VAL A 338 6.94 14.95 -6.74
CA VAL A 338 6.84 13.61 -6.16
C VAL A 338 5.67 12.82 -6.76
N ILE A 339 4.56 13.49 -7.09
CA ILE A 339 3.43 12.84 -7.79
C ILE A 339 3.91 12.26 -9.13
N ALA A 340 4.74 13.00 -9.88
CA ALA A 340 5.28 12.51 -11.15
C ALA A 340 6.24 11.33 -10.96
N ASP A 341 7.11 11.38 -9.94
CA ASP A 341 8.05 10.32 -9.59
C ASP A 341 7.30 8.99 -9.35
N VAL A 342 6.31 9.00 -8.47
CA VAL A 342 5.55 7.80 -8.11
C VAL A 342 4.62 7.35 -9.23
N SER A 343 4.04 8.29 -9.99
CA SER A 343 3.23 7.95 -11.18
C SER A 343 4.06 7.22 -12.25
N ALA A 344 5.35 7.59 -12.40
CA ALA A 344 6.27 6.86 -13.27
C ALA A 344 6.52 5.44 -12.76
N ALA A 345 6.74 5.27 -11.45
CA ALA A 345 6.92 3.96 -10.83
C ALA A 345 5.72 3.04 -11.03
N LEU A 346 4.51 3.53 -10.73
CA LEU A 346 3.26 2.78 -10.91
C LEU A 346 3.01 2.41 -12.37
N THR A 347 3.35 3.30 -13.30
CA THR A 347 3.26 3.04 -14.74
C THR A 347 4.24 1.95 -15.16
N ALA A 348 5.51 2.04 -14.74
CA ALA A 348 6.53 1.04 -15.04
C ALA A 348 6.18 -0.33 -14.46
N LEU A 349 5.69 -0.37 -13.21
CA LEU A 349 5.19 -1.60 -12.60
C LEU A 349 4.04 -2.20 -13.42
N THR A 350 3.05 -1.40 -13.81
CA THR A 350 1.90 -1.85 -14.62
C THR A 350 2.35 -2.49 -15.93
N LEU A 351 3.32 -1.89 -16.62
CA LEU A 351 3.88 -2.46 -17.84
C LEU A 351 4.62 -3.78 -17.56
N ALA A 352 5.49 -3.80 -16.57
CA ALA A 352 6.31 -4.98 -16.23
C ALA A 352 5.46 -6.19 -15.80
N VAL A 353 4.40 -5.98 -15.02
CA VAL A 353 3.52 -7.07 -14.59
C VAL A 353 2.58 -7.56 -15.70
N ALA A 354 2.31 -6.74 -16.70
CA ALA A 354 1.54 -7.14 -17.87
C ALA A 354 2.31 -8.02 -18.86
N GLU A 355 3.64 -8.00 -18.81
CA GLU A 355 4.51 -8.81 -19.70
C GLU A 355 4.84 -10.20 -19.12
N ALA A 356 4.55 -10.42 -17.84
CA ALA A 356 4.90 -11.65 -17.15
C ALA A 356 3.66 -12.33 -16.56
N PRO A 357 3.68 -13.66 -16.38
CA PRO A 357 2.56 -14.34 -15.72
C PRO A 357 2.35 -13.82 -14.30
N ALA A 358 1.10 -13.83 -13.87
CA ALA A 358 0.77 -13.55 -12.47
C ALA A 358 1.51 -14.53 -11.54
N PRO A 359 1.87 -14.11 -10.34
CA PRO A 359 2.50 -15.00 -9.36
C PRO A 359 1.56 -16.17 -9.02
N ARG A 360 2.15 -17.37 -8.87
CA ARG A 360 1.43 -18.60 -8.57
C ARG A 360 1.91 -19.17 -7.25
#